data_1b21f025d15481447dc7bf1878b5a280
#
_entry.id   1b21f025d15481447dc7bf1878b5a280
#
_cell.length_a   1.000
_cell.length_b   1.000
_cell.length_c   1.000
_cell.angle_alpha   90.00
_cell.angle_beta   90.00
_cell.angle_gamma   90.00
#
_symmetry.space_group_name_H-M   'P 1'
#
loop_
_entity.id
_entity.type
_entity.pdbx_description
1 polymer ?
#
loop_
_entity_poly.entity_id
_entity_poly.type
_entity_poly.pdbx_seq_one_letter_code
_entity_poly.pdbx_strand_id
1 'polypeptide(L)'
;MACVLLVDPVALDGFVHLPYTGGKFLNRWSRGPRMSTKLMEGKRGLIMGLANDKSIAWGIARQCADAGAELAFSYQGEALKKRVMPLAESLGSDMVLECDVASEESLDALFAALEARWGRLDFIVHAIGFSDKNELRGRYVDTSRSNFLMSMDISVYSFTAAVQRAARLMTEGGSALTLTYYGAERVMPHYNVMGVAKAALEASVRYMAEDLGKDGIRVNAISAGPIKTLAASGIGDFRYILKWNELNSPLRRNVTQDEVGKSALYLLSDLGSAVTGEVHHVDAGYHSVGMKAVDAPDIDAVTGRKDG
;
A
#
# COMPACT_ATOMS: atom_id res chain seq x y z
N MET A 1 0.90 -5.83 -25.28
CA MET A 1 0.80 -6.42 -26.63
C MET A 1 0.86 -7.94 -26.44
N ALA A 2 -0.30 -8.60 -26.42
CA ALA A 2 -0.38 -10.05 -26.27
C ALA A 2 0.07 -10.67 -27.59
N CYS A 3 1.14 -11.44 -27.58
CA CYS A 3 1.60 -12.19 -28.72
C CYS A 3 0.70 -13.42 -28.88
N VAL A 4 -0.30 -13.35 -29.76
CA VAL A 4 -1.05 -14.52 -30.22
C VAL A 4 -0.16 -15.20 -31.25
N LEU A 5 0.46 -16.31 -30.89
CA LEU A 5 1.10 -17.20 -31.85
C LEU A 5 -0.03 -17.89 -32.64
N LEU A 6 -0.25 -17.42 -33.87
CA LEU A 6 -1.00 -18.18 -34.88
C LEU A 6 -0.13 -19.36 -35.30
N VAL A 7 -0.49 -20.57 -34.82
CA VAL A 7 0.12 -21.80 -35.28
C VAL A 7 -0.58 -22.18 -36.60
N ASP A 8 0.21 -22.27 -37.64
CA ASP A 8 -0.23 -22.66 -38.99
C ASP A 8 -0.79 -24.12 -38.96
N PRO A 9 -2.02 -24.40 -39.45
CA PRO A 9 -2.65 -25.71 -39.32
C PRO A 9 -2.06 -26.80 -40.23
N VAL A 10 -0.99 -26.56 -40.98
CA VAL A 10 -0.47 -27.49 -41.98
C VAL A 10 0.70 -28.37 -41.47
N ALA A 11 1.12 -28.29 -40.22
CA ALA A 11 2.30 -29.01 -39.72
C ALA A 11 1.96 -30.12 -38.68
N LEU A 12 0.85 -30.88 -38.85
CA LEU A 12 0.46 -31.97 -37.94
C LEU A 12 0.52 -33.38 -38.54
N ASP A 13 1.19 -33.58 -39.66
CA ASP A 13 1.48 -34.91 -40.18
C ASP A 13 2.86 -35.39 -39.69
N GLY A 14 2.90 -36.04 -38.53
CA GLY A 14 4.15 -36.62 -38.01
C GLY A 14 4.14 -37.09 -36.57
N PHE A 15 2.99 -37.12 -35.88
CA PHE A 15 2.95 -37.71 -34.53
C PHE A 15 2.80 -39.24 -34.63
N VAL A 16 3.91 -39.95 -34.43
CA VAL A 16 3.94 -41.39 -34.17
C VAL A 16 3.19 -41.67 -32.87
N HIS A 17 2.11 -42.42 -32.94
CA HIS A 17 1.40 -42.97 -31.77
C HIS A 17 2.35 -43.89 -31.00
N LEU A 18 2.91 -43.43 -29.92
CA LEU A 18 3.50 -44.28 -28.89
C LEU A 18 2.38 -44.85 -28.01
N PRO A 19 2.34 -46.19 -27.77
CA PRO A 19 1.32 -46.80 -26.94
C PRO A 19 1.47 -46.29 -25.47
N TYR A 20 0.37 -45.84 -24.89
CA TYR A 20 0.25 -45.44 -23.50
C TYR A 20 0.39 -46.67 -22.60
N THR A 21 1.62 -46.97 -22.14
CA THR A 21 1.84 -47.92 -21.06
C THR A 21 1.65 -47.21 -19.75
N GLY A 22 0.62 -47.59 -18.99
CA GLY A 22 0.26 -47.04 -17.67
C GLY A 22 1.36 -47.17 -16.62
N GLY A 23 2.39 -46.37 -16.77
CA GLY A 23 3.43 -46.16 -15.73
C GLY A 23 2.91 -45.18 -14.70
N LYS A 24 2.86 -45.62 -13.43
CA LYS A 24 2.62 -44.74 -12.28
C LYS A 24 3.60 -43.59 -12.38
N PHE A 25 3.12 -42.35 -12.67
CA PHE A 25 3.86 -41.13 -12.44
C PHE A 25 4.10 -41.01 -10.92
N LEU A 26 5.22 -41.51 -10.47
CA LEU A 26 5.76 -41.20 -9.17
C LEU A 26 6.03 -39.70 -9.19
N ASN A 27 5.19 -38.94 -8.49
CA ASN A 27 5.41 -37.54 -8.14
C ASN A 27 6.75 -37.42 -7.37
N ARG A 28 7.84 -37.43 -8.11
CA ARG A 28 9.17 -37.09 -7.58
C ARG A 28 9.34 -35.57 -7.64
N TRP A 29 8.42 -34.83 -7.03
CA TRP A 29 8.74 -33.52 -6.53
C TRP A 29 9.65 -33.79 -5.32
N SER A 30 10.95 -33.82 -5.57
CA SER A 30 11.90 -33.69 -4.48
C SER A 30 11.47 -32.44 -3.70
N ARG A 31 11.06 -32.62 -2.44
CA ARG A 31 10.86 -31.50 -1.55
C ARG A 31 12.23 -30.82 -1.47
N GLY A 32 12.37 -29.71 -2.20
CA GLY A 32 13.47 -28.77 -1.97
C GLY A 32 13.54 -28.45 -0.48
N PRO A 33 14.64 -27.88 0.00
CA PRO A 33 14.76 -27.52 1.40
C PRO A 33 13.46 -26.82 1.81
N ARG A 34 12.86 -27.21 2.94
CA ARG A 34 11.67 -26.53 3.49
C ARG A 34 12.00 -25.06 3.53
N MET A 35 11.42 -24.30 2.63
CA MET A 35 11.46 -22.83 2.73
C MET A 35 11.00 -22.51 4.15
N SER A 36 11.77 -21.68 4.86
CA SER A 36 11.35 -21.09 6.12
C SER A 36 9.88 -20.71 6.00
N THR A 37 9.04 -21.09 6.94
CA THR A 37 7.60 -20.80 6.91
C THR A 37 7.32 -19.32 7.07
N LYS A 38 8.35 -18.49 7.28
CA LYS A 38 8.26 -17.04 7.52
C LYS A 38 8.93 -16.28 6.39
N LEU A 39 8.11 -15.70 5.50
CA LEU A 39 8.56 -14.95 4.31
C LEU A 39 9.45 -13.75 4.62
N MET A 40 9.33 -13.17 5.81
CA MET A 40 10.05 -11.96 6.24
C MET A 40 11.04 -12.25 7.37
N GLU A 41 11.42 -13.51 7.58
CA GLU A 41 12.38 -13.85 8.65
C GLU A 41 13.71 -13.15 8.47
N GLY A 42 14.18 -12.45 9.51
CA GLY A 42 15.41 -11.66 9.50
C GLY A 42 15.32 -10.34 8.74
N LYS A 43 14.16 -9.98 8.17
CA LYS A 43 13.94 -8.67 7.56
C LYS A 43 13.57 -7.63 8.60
N ARG A 44 14.08 -6.41 8.44
CA ARG A 44 13.89 -5.25 9.31
C ARG A 44 13.15 -4.16 8.59
N GLY A 45 12.03 -3.70 9.15
CA GLY A 45 11.16 -2.73 8.50
C GLY A 45 10.71 -1.57 9.36
N LEU A 46 10.64 -0.40 8.75
CA LEU A 46 10.06 0.80 9.35
C LEU A 46 8.59 0.94 8.90
N ILE A 47 7.67 1.06 9.86
CA ILE A 47 6.26 1.35 9.62
C ILE A 47 5.96 2.79 10.07
N MET A 48 5.62 3.66 9.11
CA MET A 48 5.24 5.04 9.36
C MET A 48 3.73 5.24 9.15
N GLY A 49 3.09 6.05 10.02
CA GLY A 49 1.67 6.38 9.88
C GLY A 49 0.71 5.46 10.63
N LEU A 50 1.20 4.67 11.60
CA LEU A 50 0.35 3.96 12.54
C LEU A 50 -0.29 4.97 13.51
N ALA A 51 -1.63 5.01 13.56
CA ALA A 51 -2.37 5.90 14.46
C ALA A 51 -3.23 5.15 15.50
N ASN A 52 -3.71 3.96 15.14
CA ASN A 52 -4.48 3.07 16.01
C ASN A 52 -4.64 1.68 15.33
N ASP A 53 -5.34 0.76 15.99
CA ASP A 53 -5.66 -0.60 15.53
C ASP A 53 -6.53 -0.67 14.26
N LYS A 54 -7.08 0.45 13.80
CA LYS A 54 -7.90 0.55 12.57
C LYS A 54 -7.11 1.14 11.40
N SER A 55 -5.86 1.53 11.60
CA SER A 55 -4.99 2.03 10.54
C SER A 55 -4.65 0.94 9.52
N ILE A 56 -4.55 1.29 8.25
CA ILE A 56 -4.03 0.35 7.23
C ILE A 56 -2.61 -0.09 7.58
N ALA A 57 -1.79 0.84 8.10
CA ALA A 57 -0.45 0.54 8.61
C ALA A 57 -0.45 -0.59 9.66
N TRP A 58 -1.49 -0.70 10.49
CA TRP A 58 -1.63 -1.80 11.46
C TRP A 58 -1.83 -3.15 10.78
N GLY A 59 -2.71 -3.21 9.77
CA GLY A 59 -2.89 -4.42 8.97
C GLY A 59 -1.61 -4.88 8.31
N ILE A 60 -0.82 -3.94 7.75
CA ILE A 60 0.48 -4.21 7.13
C ILE A 60 1.49 -4.70 8.18
N ALA A 61 1.60 -4.00 9.31
CA ALA A 61 2.53 -4.36 10.39
C ALA A 61 2.28 -5.77 10.91
N ARG A 62 1.02 -6.14 11.15
CA ARG A 62 0.65 -7.50 11.59
C ARG A 62 1.09 -8.56 10.59
N GLN A 63 0.78 -8.38 9.31
CA GLN A 63 1.16 -9.36 8.28
C GLN A 63 2.68 -9.52 8.16
N CYS A 64 3.44 -8.43 8.27
CA CYS A 64 4.91 -8.48 8.24
C CYS A 64 5.47 -9.16 9.51
N ALA A 65 4.95 -8.84 10.71
CA ALA A 65 5.37 -9.45 11.97
C ALA A 65 5.04 -10.95 12.01
N ASP A 66 3.82 -11.35 11.61
CA ASP A 66 3.40 -12.75 11.52
C ASP A 66 4.29 -13.54 10.53
N ALA A 67 4.76 -12.86 9.47
CA ALA A 67 5.71 -13.41 8.52
C ALA A 67 7.17 -13.41 9.01
N GLY A 68 7.46 -12.88 10.20
CA GLY A 68 8.77 -12.96 10.85
C GLY A 68 9.65 -11.72 10.77
N ALA A 69 9.12 -10.58 10.30
CA ALA A 69 9.87 -9.32 10.29
C ALA A 69 10.08 -8.73 11.67
N GLU A 70 11.24 -8.10 11.89
CA GLU A 70 11.47 -7.15 12.98
C GLU A 70 10.96 -5.77 12.55
N LEU A 71 10.17 -5.11 13.39
CA LEU A 71 9.53 -3.84 13.05
C LEU A 71 9.98 -2.68 13.94
N ALA A 72 10.12 -1.51 13.34
CA ALA A 72 10.16 -0.24 14.03
C ALA A 72 8.95 0.61 13.62
N PHE A 73 8.50 1.49 14.49
CA PHE A 73 7.34 2.34 14.26
C PHE A 73 7.71 3.81 14.47
N SER A 74 7.15 4.70 13.63
CA SER A 74 7.21 6.13 13.89
C SER A 74 5.86 6.67 14.35
N TYR A 75 5.91 7.72 15.18
CA TYR A 75 4.74 8.47 15.63
C TYR A 75 5.05 9.98 15.68
N GLN A 76 4.03 10.81 15.60
CA GLN A 76 4.13 12.25 15.76
C GLN A 76 3.41 12.70 17.04
N GLY A 77 4.17 13.16 18.02
CA GLY A 77 3.65 13.72 19.27
C GLY A 77 3.03 12.72 20.27
N GLU A 78 2.90 13.14 21.49
CA GLU A 78 2.52 12.30 22.63
C GLU A 78 1.14 11.63 22.52
N ALA A 79 0.20 12.25 21.79
CA ALA A 79 -1.14 11.68 21.62
C ALA A 79 -1.10 10.39 20.76
N LEU A 80 -0.25 10.33 19.73
CA LEU A 80 -0.07 9.13 18.94
C LEU A 80 0.85 8.12 19.63
N LYS A 81 1.89 8.57 20.32
CA LYS A 81 2.78 7.71 21.12
C LYS A 81 1.99 6.75 22.02
N LYS A 82 1.05 7.30 22.83
CA LYS A 82 0.21 6.52 23.74
C LYS A 82 -0.62 5.43 23.07
N ARG A 83 -0.89 5.56 21.78
CA ARG A 83 -1.66 4.58 20.99
C ARG A 83 -0.75 3.60 20.25
N VAL A 84 0.39 4.08 19.76
CA VAL A 84 1.32 3.28 18.94
C VAL A 84 2.13 2.33 19.80
N MET A 85 2.63 2.77 20.96
CA MET A 85 3.46 1.93 21.84
C MET A 85 2.82 0.57 22.18
N PRO A 86 1.57 0.50 22.72
CA PRO A 86 0.98 -0.80 23.06
C PRO A 86 0.79 -1.71 21.83
N LEU A 87 0.54 -1.13 20.66
CA LEU A 87 0.40 -1.88 19.42
C LEU A 87 1.74 -2.44 18.97
N ALA A 88 2.81 -1.64 19.00
CA ALA A 88 4.16 -2.08 18.69
C ALA A 88 4.62 -3.20 19.62
N GLU A 89 4.43 -3.03 20.93
CA GLU A 89 4.75 -4.03 21.96
C GLU A 89 4.02 -5.36 21.71
N SER A 90 2.75 -5.31 21.27
CA SER A 90 1.96 -6.50 20.95
C SER A 90 2.52 -7.31 19.77
N LEU A 91 3.35 -6.69 18.94
CA LEU A 91 4.08 -7.32 17.84
C LEU A 91 5.55 -7.62 18.19
N GLY A 92 5.94 -7.45 19.46
CA GLY A 92 7.30 -7.70 19.94
C GLY A 92 8.30 -6.60 19.59
N SER A 93 7.83 -5.41 19.18
CA SER A 93 8.71 -4.28 18.86
C SER A 93 8.88 -3.35 20.05
N ASP A 94 10.13 -3.02 20.38
CA ASP A 94 10.54 -2.00 21.34
C ASP A 94 11.00 -0.68 20.66
N MET A 95 11.01 -0.65 19.32
CA MET A 95 11.44 0.51 18.53
C MET A 95 10.25 1.38 18.12
N VAL A 96 9.91 2.35 18.95
CA VAL A 96 8.86 3.33 18.69
C VAL A 96 9.46 4.74 18.79
N LEU A 97 9.66 5.37 17.64
CA LEU A 97 10.49 6.56 17.49
C LEU A 97 9.63 7.77 17.11
N GLU A 98 9.91 8.92 17.70
CA GLU A 98 9.23 10.16 17.33
C GLU A 98 9.70 10.64 15.95
N CYS A 99 8.76 11.08 15.12
CA CYS A 99 9.07 11.64 13.81
C CYS A 99 7.95 12.57 13.33
N ASP A 100 8.31 13.83 13.11
CA ASP A 100 7.52 14.76 12.30
C ASP A 100 8.10 14.77 10.88
N VAL A 101 7.32 14.27 9.92
CA VAL A 101 7.77 14.18 8.52
C VAL A 101 7.90 15.54 7.81
N ALA A 102 7.39 16.62 8.41
CA ALA A 102 7.59 17.98 7.94
C ALA A 102 8.92 18.60 8.44
N SER A 103 9.69 17.90 9.28
CA SER A 103 10.99 18.33 9.77
C SER A 103 12.09 17.38 9.26
N GLU A 104 13.03 17.94 8.50
CA GLU A 104 14.22 17.22 8.01
C GLU A 104 15.06 16.70 9.19
N GLU A 105 15.22 17.49 10.26
CA GLU A 105 15.97 17.11 11.46
C GLU A 105 15.30 15.91 12.16
N SER A 106 13.96 15.89 12.21
CA SER A 106 13.20 14.78 12.81
C SER A 106 13.34 13.50 12.00
N LEU A 107 13.30 13.60 10.67
CA LEU A 107 13.59 12.49 9.77
C LEU A 107 15.03 11.99 9.96
N ASP A 108 16.02 12.89 9.99
CA ASP A 108 17.42 12.51 10.19
C ASP A 108 17.63 11.77 11.53
N ALA A 109 17.02 12.26 12.61
CA ALA A 109 17.08 11.62 13.92
C ALA A 109 16.45 10.20 13.92
N LEU A 110 15.30 10.03 13.24
CA LEU A 110 14.65 8.74 13.08
C LEU A 110 15.59 7.72 12.41
N PHE A 111 16.16 8.08 11.25
CA PHE A 111 17.03 7.17 10.49
C PHE A 111 18.38 6.93 11.17
N ALA A 112 18.94 7.91 11.87
CA ALA A 112 20.12 7.72 12.71
C ALA A 112 19.88 6.72 13.85
N ALA A 113 18.70 6.74 14.48
CA ALA A 113 18.34 5.76 15.51
C ALA A 113 18.18 4.34 14.92
N LEU A 114 17.61 4.20 13.72
CA LEU A 114 17.52 2.92 13.01
C LEU A 114 18.91 2.38 12.65
N GLU A 115 19.78 3.24 12.13
CA GLU A 115 21.17 2.89 11.81
C GLU A 115 21.93 2.42 13.04
N ALA A 116 21.86 3.16 14.13
CA ALA A 116 22.52 2.82 15.40
C ALA A 116 22.03 1.48 15.99
N ARG A 117 20.75 1.16 15.84
CA ARG A 117 20.14 -0.07 16.40
C ARG A 117 20.33 -1.29 15.50
N TRP A 118 20.14 -1.13 14.19
CA TRP A 118 20.07 -2.20 13.23
C TRP A 118 21.21 -2.22 12.21
N GLY A 119 21.79 -1.06 11.90
CA GLY A 119 22.81 -0.90 10.86
C GLY A 119 22.31 -1.12 9.43
N ARG A 120 21.06 -1.59 9.26
CA ARG A 120 20.43 -1.84 7.96
C ARG A 120 18.90 -1.72 8.05
N LEU A 121 18.28 -1.55 6.90
CA LEU A 121 16.83 -1.61 6.71
C LEU A 121 16.53 -2.45 5.47
N ASP A 122 15.53 -3.32 5.53
CA ASP A 122 15.10 -4.14 4.39
C ASP A 122 13.84 -3.57 3.72
N PHE A 123 12.98 -2.89 4.48
CA PHE A 123 11.79 -2.26 3.89
C PHE A 123 11.28 -1.07 4.71
N ILE A 124 10.54 -0.21 4.02
CA ILE A 124 9.82 0.92 4.61
C ILE A 124 8.38 0.96 4.12
N VAL A 125 7.45 1.23 5.03
CA VAL A 125 6.04 1.49 4.73
C VAL A 125 5.69 2.91 5.14
N HIS A 126 5.33 3.73 4.16
CA HIS A 126 4.88 5.10 4.36
C HIS A 126 3.36 5.18 4.22
N ALA A 127 2.66 5.20 5.34
CA ALA A 127 1.20 5.27 5.40
C ALA A 127 0.72 6.63 5.95
N ILE A 128 1.36 7.72 5.48
CA ILE A 128 1.11 9.09 5.92
C ILE A 128 0.40 9.87 4.83
N GLY A 129 -0.48 10.76 5.24
CA GLY A 129 -1.14 11.74 4.39
C GLY A 129 -1.95 12.69 5.25
N PHE A 130 -1.91 13.97 4.91
CA PHE A 130 -2.61 15.01 5.63
C PHE A 130 -3.05 16.15 4.72
N SER A 131 -4.21 16.72 5.02
CA SER A 131 -4.73 17.96 4.46
C SER A 131 -5.69 18.61 5.47
N ASP A 132 -5.93 19.90 5.35
CA ASP A 132 -6.96 20.56 6.16
C ASP A 132 -8.35 20.04 5.73
N LYS A 133 -9.00 19.32 6.66
CA LYS A 133 -10.34 18.75 6.45
C LYS A 133 -11.42 19.80 6.10
N ASN A 134 -11.22 21.05 6.49
CA ASN A 134 -12.16 22.11 6.21
C ASN A 134 -12.14 22.49 4.73
N GLU A 135 -10.98 22.36 4.08
CA GLU A 135 -10.79 22.62 2.65
C GLU A 135 -11.01 21.40 1.75
N LEU A 136 -11.19 20.21 2.31
CA LEU A 136 -11.62 19.04 1.55
C LEU A 136 -13.11 19.09 1.18
N ARG A 137 -13.89 19.96 1.86
CA ARG A 137 -15.27 20.25 1.51
C ARG A 137 -15.34 21.43 0.56
N GLY A 138 -16.30 21.44 -0.35
CA GLY A 138 -16.46 22.50 -1.32
C GLY A 138 -15.73 22.22 -2.63
N ARG A 139 -15.36 23.28 -3.34
CA ARG A 139 -14.78 23.17 -4.69
C ARG A 139 -13.26 23.07 -4.62
N TYR A 140 -12.68 22.22 -5.43
CA TYR A 140 -11.22 22.10 -5.52
C TYR A 140 -10.53 23.42 -5.90
N VAL A 141 -11.13 24.21 -6.80
CA VAL A 141 -10.53 25.46 -7.27
C VAL A 141 -10.38 26.52 -6.17
N ASP A 142 -11.05 26.34 -5.03
CA ASP A 142 -11.00 27.24 -3.89
C ASP A 142 -9.93 26.82 -2.84
N THR A 143 -9.17 25.75 -3.13
CA THR A 143 -8.07 25.31 -2.26
C THR A 143 -7.05 26.41 -2.08
N SER A 144 -6.74 26.74 -0.82
CA SER A 144 -5.72 27.74 -0.52
C SER A 144 -4.32 27.27 -0.89
N ARG A 145 -3.45 28.23 -1.23
CA ARG A 145 -2.04 27.92 -1.50
C ARG A 145 -1.36 27.24 -0.31
N SER A 146 -1.67 27.69 0.91
CA SER A 146 -1.08 27.11 2.12
C SER A 146 -1.47 25.65 2.32
N ASN A 147 -2.76 25.30 2.14
CA ASN A 147 -3.21 23.92 2.25
C ASN A 147 -2.68 23.05 1.10
N PHE A 148 -2.60 23.59 -0.11
CA PHE A 148 -1.99 22.90 -1.25
C PHE A 148 -0.54 22.51 -0.94
N LEU A 149 0.29 23.47 -0.51
CA LEU A 149 1.69 23.24 -0.18
C LEU A 149 1.84 22.24 0.98
N MET A 150 1.09 22.39 2.06
CA MET A 150 1.09 21.48 3.19
C MET A 150 0.68 20.05 2.80
N SER A 151 -0.36 19.92 1.97
CA SER A 151 -0.83 18.61 1.50
C SER A 151 0.23 17.91 0.63
N MET A 152 0.91 18.65 -0.23
CA MET A 152 2.01 18.14 -1.07
C MET A 152 3.23 17.77 -0.24
N ASP A 153 3.60 18.60 0.72
CA ASP A 153 4.73 18.35 1.59
C ASP A 153 4.54 17.08 2.43
N ILE A 154 3.45 17.01 3.20
CA ILE A 154 3.20 15.88 4.12
C ILE A 154 2.78 14.60 3.39
N SER A 155 2.03 14.69 2.27
CA SER A 155 1.47 13.50 1.64
C SER A 155 2.29 12.98 0.45
N VAL A 156 3.25 13.75 -0.05
CA VAL A 156 4.07 13.41 -1.24
C VAL A 156 5.55 13.47 -0.93
N TYR A 157 6.06 14.67 -0.62
CA TYR A 157 7.50 14.89 -0.42
C TYR A 157 8.04 14.07 0.74
N SER A 158 7.30 13.94 1.83
CA SER A 158 7.69 13.13 2.99
C SER A 158 8.02 11.67 2.64
N PHE A 159 7.34 11.08 1.64
CA PHE A 159 7.67 9.75 1.15
C PHE A 159 9.03 9.75 0.45
N THR A 160 9.27 10.72 -0.43
CA THR A 160 10.57 10.86 -1.13
C THR A 160 11.70 11.08 -0.12
N ALA A 161 11.51 11.98 0.85
CA ALA A 161 12.49 12.27 1.90
C ALA A 161 12.80 11.05 2.80
N ALA A 162 11.77 10.27 3.15
CA ALA A 162 11.93 9.04 3.93
C ALA A 162 12.66 7.94 3.12
N VAL A 163 12.28 7.74 1.85
CA VAL A 163 12.92 6.74 0.98
C VAL A 163 14.38 7.10 0.68
N GLN A 164 14.70 8.38 0.49
CA GLN A 164 16.08 8.85 0.32
C GLN A 164 16.99 8.42 1.48
N ARG A 165 16.49 8.50 2.71
CA ARG A 165 17.22 8.09 3.92
C ARG A 165 17.25 6.57 4.08
N ALA A 166 16.09 5.92 3.85
CA ALA A 166 15.98 4.47 3.91
C ALA A 166 16.95 3.79 2.92
N ALA A 167 17.07 4.30 1.71
CA ALA A 167 17.96 3.75 0.68
C ALA A 167 19.43 3.66 1.12
N ARG A 168 19.89 4.58 1.97
CA ARG A 168 21.27 4.53 2.53
C ARG A 168 21.48 3.33 3.46
N LEU A 169 20.40 2.82 4.07
CA LEU A 169 20.43 1.65 4.96
C LEU A 169 20.04 0.35 4.23
N MET A 170 19.56 0.43 2.99
CA MET A 170 19.17 -0.71 2.15
C MET A 170 20.34 -1.18 1.28
N THR A 171 21.50 -1.48 1.92
CA THR A 171 22.76 -1.79 1.22
C THR A 171 22.74 -3.09 0.43
N GLU A 172 21.79 -3.97 0.70
CA GLU A 172 21.58 -5.24 -0.02
C GLU A 172 20.27 -5.24 -0.83
N GLY A 173 19.80 -4.04 -1.25
CA GLY A 173 18.50 -3.85 -1.83
C GLY A 173 17.41 -3.74 -0.76
N GLY A 174 16.15 -3.58 -1.19
CA GLY A 174 15.04 -3.39 -0.27
C GLY A 174 13.72 -3.12 -0.95
N SER A 175 12.71 -2.74 -0.17
CA SER A 175 11.39 -2.40 -0.70
C SER A 175 10.78 -1.21 0.03
N ALA A 176 10.34 -0.21 -0.74
CA ALA A 176 9.56 0.93 -0.25
C ALA A 176 8.11 0.83 -0.72
N LEU A 177 7.17 1.02 0.20
CA LEU A 177 5.74 0.95 -0.06
C LEU A 177 5.04 2.19 0.46
N THR A 178 4.19 2.81 -0.37
CA THR A 178 3.29 3.86 0.08
C THR A 178 1.82 3.50 -0.16
N LEU A 179 0.91 4.30 0.42
CA LEU A 179 -0.54 4.13 0.26
C LEU A 179 -1.12 5.27 -0.56
N THR A 180 -1.82 4.91 -1.61
CA THR A 180 -2.60 5.83 -2.45
C THR A 180 -4.09 5.47 -2.42
N TYR A 181 -4.88 6.18 -3.20
CA TYR A 181 -6.31 5.97 -3.32
C TYR A 181 -6.77 6.31 -4.74
N TYR A 182 -7.80 5.64 -5.22
CA TYR A 182 -8.38 5.81 -6.55
C TYR A 182 -8.73 7.27 -6.92
N GLY A 183 -8.80 8.15 -5.92
CA GLY A 183 -8.89 9.60 -6.12
C GLY A 183 -7.71 10.23 -6.86
N ALA A 184 -6.59 9.52 -7.02
CA ALA A 184 -5.47 9.92 -7.88
C ALA A 184 -5.80 9.81 -9.38
N GLU A 185 -6.67 8.85 -9.74
CA GLU A 185 -7.02 8.53 -11.13
C GLU A 185 -8.36 9.10 -11.55
N ARG A 186 -9.29 9.21 -10.62
CA ARG A 186 -10.68 9.66 -10.83
C ARG A 186 -11.11 10.63 -9.75
N VAL A 187 -11.98 11.56 -10.13
CA VAL A 187 -12.53 12.51 -9.15
C VAL A 187 -13.42 11.78 -8.15
N MET A 188 -13.05 11.90 -6.88
CA MET A 188 -13.83 11.37 -5.76
C MET A 188 -14.45 12.53 -4.97
N PRO A 189 -15.72 12.43 -4.54
CA PRO A 189 -16.38 13.48 -3.76
C PRO A 189 -15.56 13.84 -2.51
N HIS A 190 -15.36 15.13 -2.27
CA HIS A 190 -14.68 15.68 -1.09
C HIS A 190 -13.26 15.17 -0.86
N TYR A 191 -12.59 14.73 -1.92
CA TYR A 191 -11.18 14.33 -1.84
C TYR A 191 -10.25 15.46 -2.32
N ASN A 192 -10.72 16.32 -3.22
CA ASN A 192 -10.13 17.59 -3.67
C ASN A 192 -8.59 17.54 -3.80
N VAL A 193 -7.88 18.40 -3.08
CA VAL A 193 -6.40 18.50 -3.15
C VAL A 193 -5.69 17.18 -2.81
N MET A 194 -6.30 16.32 -2.01
CA MET A 194 -5.72 14.99 -1.74
C MET A 194 -5.68 14.10 -2.97
N GLY A 195 -6.63 14.24 -3.90
CA GLY A 195 -6.58 13.55 -5.19
C GLY A 195 -5.37 13.97 -6.00
N VAL A 196 -5.09 15.27 -6.07
CA VAL A 196 -3.91 15.83 -6.73
C VAL A 196 -2.60 15.37 -6.03
N ALA A 197 -2.58 15.39 -4.70
CA ALA A 197 -1.43 14.90 -3.94
C ALA A 197 -1.19 13.40 -4.19
N LYS A 198 -2.25 12.57 -4.23
CA LYS A 198 -2.09 11.14 -4.51
C LYS A 198 -1.64 10.86 -5.95
N ALA A 199 -2.08 11.64 -6.93
CA ALA A 199 -1.56 11.56 -8.30
C ALA A 199 -0.05 11.89 -8.36
N ALA A 200 0.38 12.94 -7.66
CA ALA A 200 1.80 13.28 -7.53
C ALA A 200 2.60 12.20 -6.79
N LEU A 201 2.03 11.59 -5.74
CA LEU A 201 2.64 10.47 -5.01
C LEU A 201 2.85 9.26 -5.92
N GLU A 202 1.87 8.89 -6.75
CA GLU A 202 1.99 7.79 -7.72
C GLU A 202 3.02 8.08 -8.81
N ALA A 203 3.16 9.34 -9.24
CA ALA A 203 4.24 9.75 -10.11
C ALA A 203 5.60 9.57 -9.40
N SER A 204 5.73 10.02 -8.14
CA SER A 204 6.96 9.88 -7.36
C SER A 204 7.37 8.41 -7.18
N VAL A 205 6.42 7.48 -7.02
CA VAL A 205 6.69 6.04 -6.99
C VAL A 205 7.45 5.59 -8.24
N ARG A 206 6.98 6.00 -9.43
CA ARG A 206 7.61 5.61 -10.70
C ARG A 206 9.03 6.19 -10.86
N TYR A 207 9.22 7.46 -10.53
CA TYR A 207 10.54 8.09 -10.60
C TYR A 207 11.53 7.46 -9.61
N MET A 208 11.11 7.23 -8.35
CA MET A 208 11.99 6.58 -7.37
C MET A 208 12.27 5.11 -7.73
N ALA A 209 11.32 4.41 -8.36
CA ALA A 209 11.55 3.05 -8.84
C ALA A 209 12.64 2.99 -9.93
N GLU A 210 12.68 3.98 -10.83
CA GLU A 210 13.74 4.12 -11.85
C GLU A 210 15.09 4.48 -11.20
N ASP A 211 15.11 5.48 -10.32
CA ASP A 211 16.33 5.95 -9.68
C ASP A 211 17.03 4.85 -8.85
N LEU A 212 16.24 4.06 -8.09
CA LEU A 212 16.73 3.13 -7.08
C LEU A 212 16.78 1.67 -7.55
N GLY A 213 16.17 1.38 -8.71
CA GLY A 213 16.11 0.00 -9.22
C GLY A 213 17.47 -0.64 -9.46
N LYS A 214 18.46 0.12 -9.90
CA LYS A 214 19.86 -0.32 -10.06
C LYS A 214 20.54 -0.74 -8.74
N ASP A 215 20.05 -0.20 -7.62
CA ASP A 215 20.54 -0.52 -6.28
C ASP A 215 19.73 -1.67 -5.64
N GLY A 216 18.87 -2.34 -6.41
CA GLY A 216 18.03 -3.44 -5.95
C GLY A 216 16.87 -3.03 -5.05
N ILE A 217 16.54 -1.73 -5.01
CA ILE A 217 15.45 -1.20 -4.19
C ILE A 217 14.20 -1.04 -5.04
N ARG A 218 13.12 -1.69 -4.63
CA ARG A 218 11.80 -1.62 -5.29
C ARG A 218 10.93 -0.58 -4.62
N VAL A 219 10.21 0.20 -5.39
CA VAL A 219 9.30 1.24 -4.89
C VAL A 219 7.92 1.05 -5.50
N ASN A 220 6.91 0.83 -4.66
CA ASN A 220 5.55 0.55 -5.09
C ASN A 220 4.52 1.31 -4.25
N ALA A 221 3.29 1.38 -4.74
CA ALA A 221 2.14 1.88 -4.00
C ALA A 221 1.01 0.85 -3.95
N ILE A 222 0.19 0.90 -2.90
CA ILE A 222 -1.11 0.23 -2.87
C ILE A 222 -2.20 1.30 -2.93
N SER A 223 -3.07 1.19 -3.95
CA SER A 223 -4.32 1.92 -4.04
C SER A 223 -5.39 1.13 -3.30
N ALA A 224 -5.61 1.48 -2.04
CA ALA A 224 -6.56 0.77 -1.19
C ALA A 224 -7.98 1.29 -1.38
N GLY A 225 -8.97 0.40 -1.44
CA GLY A 225 -10.38 0.76 -1.36
C GLY A 225 -10.72 1.46 -0.03
N PRO A 226 -11.91 2.04 0.10
CA PRO A 226 -12.28 2.80 1.30
C PRO A 226 -12.35 1.90 2.53
N ILE A 227 -11.59 2.28 3.57
CA ILE A 227 -11.51 1.61 4.88
C ILE A 227 -11.79 2.65 5.96
N LYS A 228 -12.56 2.28 7.00
CA LYS A 228 -12.86 3.16 8.15
C LYS A 228 -11.61 3.35 9.02
N THR A 229 -10.79 4.34 8.67
CA THR A 229 -9.61 4.74 9.44
C THR A 229 -9.82 6.11 10.11
N LEU A 230 -8.89 6.50 10.99
CA LEU A 230 -8.89 7.83 11.58
C LEU A 230 -8.75 8.91 10.48
N ALA A 231 -7.86 8.72 9.52
CA ALA A 231 -7.66 9.64 8.39
C ALA A 231 -8.93 9.77 7.53
N ALA A 232 -9.61 8.67 7.25
CA ALA A 232 -10.84 8.65 6.47
C ALA A 232 -12.00 9.41 7.13
N SER A 233 -12.00 9.56 8.45
CA SER A 233 -13.02 10.34 9.18
C SER A 233 -12.98 11.84 8.85
N GLY A 234 -11.89 12.35 8.29
CA GLY A 234 -11.75 13.73 7.82
C GLY A 234 -12.39 14.00 6.46
N ILE A 235 -12.70 12.95 5.68
CA ILE A 235 -13.30 13.05 4.35
C ILE A 235 -14.83 13.25 4.50
N GLY A 236 -15.37 14.29 3.87
CA GLY A 236 -16.82 14.48 3.80
C GLY A 236 -17.51 13.32 3.09
N ASP A 237 -18.74 13.01 3.52
CA ASP A 237 -19.55 11.94 2.91
C ASP A 237 -18.87 10.55 2.83
N PHE A 238 -17.88 10.27 3.69
CA PHE A 238 -17.15 9.00 3.65
C PHE A 238 -18.07 7.77 3.79
N ARG A 239 -19.21 7.91 4.51
CA ARG A 239 -20.22 6.83 4.60
C ARG A 239 -20.85 6.53 3.24
N TYR A 240 -21.10 7.58 2.44
CA TYR A 240 -21.60 7.44 1.08
C TYR A 240 -20.59 6.70 0.21
N ILE A 241 -19.30 7.10 0.25
CA ILE A 241 -18.21 6.46 -0.50
C ILE A 241 -18.11 4.99 -0.14
N LEU A 242 -18.15 4.63 1.15
CA LEU A 242 -18.14 3.24 1.61
C LEU A 242 -19.32 2.43 1.05
N LYS A 243 -20.53 3.00 1.13
CA LYS A 243 -21.72 2.28 0.69
C LYS A 243 -21.77 2.16 -0.84
N TRP A 244 -21.37 3.21 -1.54
CA TRP A 244 -21.24 3.18 -3.00
C TRP A 244 -20.26 2.09 -3.44
N ASN A 245 -19.08 2.03 -2.84
CA ASN A 245 -18.05 1.03 -3.17
C ASN A 245 -18.55 -0.39 -2.87
N GLU A 246 -19.18 -0.61 -1.71
CA GLU A 246 -19.78 -1.90 -1.34
C GLU A 246 -20.79 -2.39 -2.38
N LEU A 247 -21.67 -1.49 -2.88
CA LEU A 247 -22.72 -1.86 -3.82
C LEU A 247 -22.22 -2.03 -5.25
N ASN A 248 -21.15 -1.35 -5.65
CA ASN A 248 -20.73 -1.28 -7.05
C ASN A 248 -19.40 -1.98 -7.35
N SER A 249 -18.60 -2.37 -6.33
CA SER A 249 -17.40 -3.15 -6.59
C SER A 249 -17.75 -4.57 -7.09
N PRO A 250 -16.92 -5.18 -7.94
CA PRO A 250 -17.13 -6.56 -8.42
C PRO A 250 -17.35 -7.57 -7.29
N LEU A 251 -16.61 -7.46 -6.18
CA LEU A 251 -16.77 -8.37 -5.03
C LEU A 251 -17.94 -8.00 -4.09
N ARG A 252 -18.70 -6.94 -4.40
CA ARG A 252 -19.87 -6.47 -3.60
C ARG A 252 -19.58 -6.27 -2.11
N ARG A 253 -18.39 -5.81 -1.80
CA ARG A 253 -17.96 -5.50 -0.44
C ARG A 253 -16.81 -4.50 -0.43
N ASN A 254 -16.59 -3.88 0.70
CA ASN A 254 -15.35 -3.14 0.94
C ASN A 254 -14.22 -4.09 1.31
N VAL A 255 -12.99 -3.61 1.15
CA VAL A 255 -11.79 -4.30 1.60
C VAL A 255 -11.51 -4.05 3.07
N THR A 256 -10.72 -4.91 3.66
CA THR A 256 -10.25 -4.81 5.03
C THR A 256 -8.78 -4.40 5.07
N GLN A 257 -8.33 -3.85 6.21
CA GLN A 257 -6.91 -3.56 6.44
C GLN A 257 -6.03 -4.82 6.38
N ASP A 258 -6.59 -5.99 6.74
CA ASP A 258 -5.89 -7.27 6.68
C ASP A 258 -5.62 -7.70 5.22
N GLU A 259 -6.58 -7.49 4.33
CA GLU A 259 -6.41 -7.78 2.89
C GLU A 259 -5.38 -6.84 2.25
N VAL A 260 -5.36 -5.56 2.64
CA VAL A 260 -4.30 -4.63 2.23
C VAL A 260 -2.96 -5.07 2.80
N GLY A 261 -2.92 -5.53 4.06
CA GLY A 261 -1.73 -6.08 4.69
C GLY A 261 -1.14 -7.27 3.93
N LYS A 262 -1.98 -8.20 3.46
CA LYS A 262 -1.56 -9.36 2.65
C LYS A 262 -0.96 -8.95 1.31
N SER A 263 -1.55 -7.97 0.63
CA SER A 263 -1.00 -7.42 -0.60
C SER A 263 0.31 -6.66 -0.34
N ALA A 264 0.42 -5.95 0.78
CA ALA A 264 1.66 -5.31 1.20
C ALA A 264 2.76 -6.35 1.47
N LEU A 265 2.45 -7.47 2.13
CA LEU A 265 3.39 -8.56 2.35
C LEU A 265 3.94 -9.11 1.02
N TYR A 266 3.08 -9.28 0.00
CA TYR A 266 3.52 -9.65 -1.35
C TYR A 266 4.54 -8.65 -1.90
N LEU A 267 4.23 -7.35 -1.88
CA LEU A 267 5.10 -6.32 -2.45
C LEU A 267 6.39 -6.11 -1.65
N LEU A 268 6.38 -6.33 -0.34
CA LEU A 268 7.52 -6.12 0.55
C LEU A 268 8.47 -7.33 0.62
N SER A 269 7.94 -8.54 0.38
CA SER A 269 8.72 -9.78 0.41
C SER A 269 9.35 -10.11 -0.95
N ASP A 270 10.14 -11.18 -0.99
CA ASP A 270 10.74 -11.71 -2.20
C ASP A 270 9.72 -12.25 -3.23
N LEU A 271 8.45 -12.45 -2.82
CA LEU A 271 7.36 -12.79 -3.74
C LEU A 271 7.14 -11.68 -4.78
N GLY A 272 7.38 -10.42 -4.42
CA GLY A 272 7.28 -9.26 -5.31
C GLY A 272 8.62 -8.84 -5.93
N SER A 273 9.62 -9.70 -5.99
CA SER A 273 11.01 -9.38 -6.41
C SER A 273 11.13 -8.75 -7.80
N ALA A 274 10.19 -8.99 -8.70
CA ALA A 274 10.15 -8.40 -10.04
C ALA A 274 9.12 -7.25 -10.18
N VAL A 275 8.59 -6.71 -9.06
CA VAL A 275 7.56 -5.67 -9.06
C VAL A 275 8.12 -4.37 -8.50
N THR A 276 8.23 -3.36 -9.33
CA THR A 276 8.64 -1.99 -8.95
C THR A 276 7.95 -0.96 -9.86
N GLY A 277 7.69 0.24 -9.35
CA GLY A 277 6.96 1.29 -10.06
C GLY A 277 5.45 1.03 -10.17
N GLU A 278 4.92 0.04 -9.46
CA GLU A 278 3.53 -0.43 -9.54
C GLU A 278 2.61 0.34 -8.58
N VAL A 279 1.40 0.62 -9.06
CA VAL A 279 0.27 1.04 -8.23
C VAL A 279 -0.73 -0.11 -8.16
N HIS A 280 -0.62 -0.92 -7.13
CA HIS A 280 -1.39 -2.13 -6.94
C HIS A 280 -2.76 -1.87 -6.30
N HIS A 281 -3.83 -2.12 -7.04
CA HIS A 281 -5.20 -1.91 -6.54
C HIS A 281 -5.65 -3.03 -5.61
N VAL A 282 -6.06 -2.65 -4.40
CA VAL A 282 -6.68 -3.54 -3.40
C VAL A 282 -7.99 -2.90 -2.97
N ASP A 283 -9.03 -3.00 -3.81
CA ASP A 283 -10.27 -2.25 -3.70
C ASP A 283 -11.53 -3.07 -4.04
N ALA A 284 -11.45 -4.37 -3.95
CA ALA A 284 -12.51 -5.30 -4.35
C ALA A 284 -12.88 -5.20 -5.85
N GLY A 285 -11.97 -4.69 -6.69
CA GLY A 285 -12.11 -4.53 -8.13
C GLY A 285 -12.83 -3.23 -8.55
N TYR A 286 -13.09 -2.31 -7.62
CA TYR A 286 -13.86 -1.09 -7.91
C TYR A 286 -13.23 -0.24 -9.02
N HIS A 287 -11.91 -0.11 -9.08
CA HIS A 287 -11.19 0.67 -10.09
C HIS A 287 -11.51 0.23 -11.54
N SER A 288 -11.90 -1.03 -11.74
CA SER A 288 -12.21 -1.57 -13.08
C SER A 288 -13.65 -1.30 -13.54
N VAL A 289 -14.49 -0.69 -12.67
CA VAL A 289 -15.91 -0.48 -12.93
C VAL A 289 -16.14 0.88 -13.56
N GLY A 290 -16.75 0.88 -14.76
CA GLY A 290 -17.09 2.12 -15.49
C GLY A 290 -18.49 2.68 -15.18
N MET A 291 -19.41 1.86 -14.64
CA MET A 291 -20.81 2.25 -14.41
C MET A 291 -21.35 1.60 -13.14
N LYS A 292 -22.44 2.18 -12.60
CA LYS A 292 -23.22 1.57 -11.51
C LYS A 292 -23.66 0.15 -11.92
N ALA A 293 -23.56 -0.79 -10.99
CA ALA A 293 -24.06 -2.14 -11.23
C ALA A 293 -25.60 -2.13 -11.42
N VAL A 294 -26.09 -2.88 -12.40
CA VAL A 294 -27.51 -2.90 -12.78
C VAL A 294 -28.39 -3.37 -11.62
N ASP A 295 -27.90 -4.32 -10.84
CA ASP A 295 -28.56 -4.91 -9.68
C ASP A 295 -28.33 -4.16 -8.36
N ALA A 296 -27.49 -3.11 -8.36
CA ALA A 296 -27.26 -2.30 -7.18
C ALA A 296 -28.51 -1.45 -6.84
N PRO A 297 -28.96 -1.45 -5.58
CA PRO A 297 -30.06 -0.60 -5.16
C PRO A 297 -29.69 0.89 -5.32
N ASP A 298 -30.71 1.75 -5.30
CA ASP A 298 -30.45 3.19 -5.26
C ASP A 298 -29.79 3.58 -3.95
N ILE A 299 -28.67 4.28 -4.02
CA ILE A 299 -27.86 4.58 -2.85
C ILE A 299 -28.61 5.45 -1.85
N ASP A 300 -29.47 6.37 -2.31
CA ASP A 300 -30.27 7.25 -1.45
C ASP A 300 -31.33 6.48 -0.67
N ALA A 301 -31.93 5.45 -1.28
CA ALA A 301 -32.82 4.53 -0.60
C ALA A 301 -32.13 3.74 0.53
N VAL A 302 -30.83 3.42 0.36
CA VAL A 302 -30.06 2.63 1.32
C VAL A 302 -29.41 3.50 2.41
N THR A 303 -29.03 4.75 2.08
CA THR A 303 -28.37 5.68 3.02
C THR A 303 -29.36 6.57 3.77
N GLY A 304 -30.62 6.58 3.38
CA GLY A 304 -31.65 7.46 3.93
C GLY A 304 -31.45 8.94 3.58
N ARG A 305 -30.64 9.24 2.58
CA ARG A 305 -30.43 10.60 2.08
C ARG A 305 -31.69 11.01 1.35
N LYS A 306 -32.39 12.02 1.85
CA LYS A 306 -33.49 12.65 1.12
C LYS A 306 -32.89 13.72 0.24
N ASP A 307 -33.27 13.70 -1.04
CA ASP A 307 -32.95 14.78 -1.98
C ASP A 307 -33.35 16.12 -1.35
N GLY A 308 -32.36 16.99 -1.14
CA GLY A 308 -32.54 18.34 -0.66
C GLY A 308 -32.57 19.32 -1.82
#